data_291c31b070b6646bbfc9857362dcbd2b
#
_entry.id   291c31b070b6646bbfc9857362dcbd2b
#
_cell.length_a   1.000
_cell.length_b   1.000
_cell.length_c   1.000
_cell.angle_alpha   90.00
_cell.angle_beta   90.00
_cell.angle_gamma   90.00
#
_symmetry.space_group_name_H-M   'P 1'
#
loop_
_entity.id
_entity.type
_entity.pdbx_description
1 polymer ?
#
loop_
_entity_poly.entity_id
_entity_poly.type
_entity_poly.pdbx_seq_one_letter_code
_entity_poly.pdbx_strand_id
1 'polypeptide(L)'
;HSFPTRRSSDLFNIKNKIFKGIGILFVLILLGFFIWINKTYEPQKLAKEALVSNSKVEVTVNENISFTPKGRKVSKGLILYPGAKVEIESYAPLARKIAESGYEVVIVKMPLNLAILGTNKAQKVMDSYNNIEHWVIGGHSLGGVAASNFARDNKLIEGVVFLASYPMGDELKELGKKVISIWGSKDGVVNFKSLVESKQKLPDDTTYVEIEGGNHAQFGDYGKQKGDNDAIISQEKQLNITANSIIKFLKNIS
;
A
#
# COMPACT_ATOMS: atom_id res chain seq x y z
N HIS A 1 16.37 44.77 -55.32
CA HIS A 1 15.68 44.40 -54.02
C HIS A 1 16.61 43.54 -53.23
N SER A 2 17.26 44.14 -52.21
CA SER A 2 18.06 43.40 -51.24
C SER A 2 17.10 42.83 -50.09
N PHE A 3 17.06 41.54 -50.00
CA PHE A 3 16.36 40.89 -48.88
C PHE A 3 17.12 41.14 -47.55
N PRO A 4 16.45 41.53 -46.46
CA PRO A 4 17.12 41.73 -45.19
C PRO A 4 17.58 40.37 -44.66
N THR A 5 18.89 40.16 -44.63
CA THR A 5 19.48 38.98 -43.93
C THR A 5 19.24 39.13 -42.44
N ARG A 6 18.41 38.26 -41.86
CA ARG A 6 18.23 38.14 -40.41
C ARG A 6 19.60 37.93 -39.77
N ARG A 7 20.07 38.85 -38.93
CA ARG A 7 21.37 38.73 -38.27
C ARG A 7 21.41 37.47 -37.40
N SER A 8 22.53 36.76 -37.44
CA SER A 8 22.76 35.55 -36.62
C SER A 8 22.53 35.79 -35.11
N SER A 9 22.73 37.04 -34.63
CA SER A 9 22.43 37.51 -33.27
C SER A 9 20.96 37.38 -32.88
N ASP A 10 20.02 37.57 -33.83
CA ASP A 10 18.59 37.49 -33.55
C ASP A 10 18.14 36.04 -33.32
N LEU A 11 18.71 35.12 -34.13
CA LEU A 11 18.47 33.70 -33.98
C LEU A 11 19.04 33.15 -32.65
N PHE A 12 20.22 33.64 -32.25
CA PHE A 12 20.83 33.29 -30.97
C PHE A 12 19.99 33.76 -29.76
N ASN A 13 19.50 35.00 -29.80
CA ASN A 13 18.63 35.57 -28.79
C ASN A 13 17.28 34.84 -28.70
N ILE A 14 16.70 34.44 -29.83
CA ILE A 14 15.46 33.66 -29.85
C ILE A 14 15.68 32.27 -29.22
N LYS A 15 16.77 31.56 -29.59
CA LYS A 15 17.13 30.27 -28.98
C LYS A 15 17.32 30.37 -27.47
N ASN A 16 18.02 31.40 -26.99
CA ASN A 16 18.23 31.63 -25.56
C ASN A 16 16.91 31.91 -24.81
N LYS A 17 15.98 32.68 -25.39
CA LYS A 17 14.65 32.92 -24.83
C LYS A 17 13.82 31.63 -24.75
N ILE A 18 13.85 30.81 -25.82
CA ILE A 18 13.19 29.51 -25.85
C ILE A 18 13.78 28.59 -24.78
N PHE A 19 15.11 28.49 -24.67
CA PHE A 19 15.78 27.65 -23.69
C PHE A 19 15.47 28.07 -22.26
N LYS A 20 15.43 29.37 -21.96
CA LYS A 20 15.00 29.92 -20.68
C LYS A 20 13.52 29.61 -20.42
N GLY A 21 12.64 29.72 -21.40
CA GLY A 21 11.22 29.37 -21.28
C GLY A 21 11.01 27.89 -20.95
N ILE A 22 11.74 26.99 -21.62
CA ILE A 22 11.71 25.55 -21.35
C ILE A 22 12.21 25.27 -19.92
N GLY A 23 13.30 25.92 -19.49
CA GLY A 23 13.82 25.78 -18.12
C GLY A 23 12.82 26.21 -17.05
N ILE A 24 12.15 27.34 -17.24
CA ILE A 24 11.10 27.82 -16.33
C ILE A 24 9.93 26.84 -16.30
N LEU A 25 9.46 26.37 -17.45
CA LEU A 25 8.38 25.39 -17.54
C LEU A 25 8.73 24.10 -16.79
N PHE A 26 9.96 23.60 -16.97
CA PHE A 26 10.45 22.42 -16.26
C PHE A 26 10.46 22.60 -14.75
N VAL A 27 10.92 23.76 -14.26
CA VAL A 27 10.91 24.09 -12.83
C VAL A 27 9.47 24.14 -12.29
N LEU A 28 8.53 24.74 -13.04
CA LEU A 28 7.12 24.78 -12.66
C LEU A 28 6.49 23.39 -12.60
N ILE A 29 6.83 22.50 -13.54
CA ILE A 29 6.38 21.09 -13.51
C ILE A 29 6.94 20.38 -12.27
N LEU A 30 8.23 20.56 -11.96
CA LEU A 30 8.83 19.96 -10.76
C LEU A 30 8.19 20.49 -9.47
N LEU A 31 7.93 21.79 -9.39
CA LEU A 31 7.22 22.38 -8.24
C LEU A 31 5.80 21.84 -8.12
N GLY A 32 5.06 21.77 -9.23
CA GLY A 32 3.72 21.16 -9.25
C GLY A 32 3.73 19.69 -8.81
N PHE A 33 4.70 18.92 -9.30
CA PHE A 33 4.91 17.54 -8.87
C PHE A 33 5.25 17.44 -7.39
N PHE A 34 6.15 18.30 -6.88
CA PHE A 34 6.52 18.34 -5.48
C PHE A 34 5.32 18.65 -4.57
N ILE A 35 4.51 19.65 -4.93
CA ILE A 35 3.28 19.98 -4.20
C ILE A 35 2.29 18.80 -4.25
N TRP A 36 2.14 18.18 -5.41
CA TRP A 36 1.22 17.06 -5.58
C TRP A 36 1.63 15.84 -4.76
N ILE A 37 2.92 15.50 -4.74
CA ILE A 37 3.43 14.30 -4.02
C ILE A 37 3.37 14.47 -2.50
N ASN A 38 3.51 15.71 -2.00
CA ASN A 38 3.44 16.02 -0.57
C ASN A 38 2.00 16.16 -0.05
N LYS A 39 0.99 16.16 -0.93
CA LYS A 39 -0.41 16.15 -0.48
C LYS A 39 -0.84 14.71 -0.20
N THR A 40 -0.66 14.25 1.04
CA THR A 40 -0.97 12.90 1.50
C THR A 40 -2.35 12.81 2.17
N TYR A 41 -2.84 11.57 2.32
CA TYR A 41 -4.00 11.27 3.16
C TYR A 41 -3.51 10.99 4.57
N GLU A 42 -3.93 11.85 5.51
CA GLU A 42 -3.44 11.85 6.89
C GLU A 42 -4.28 10.93 7.80
N PRO A 43 -3.64 10.33 8.84
CA PRO A 43 -4.31 9.47 9.79
C PRO A 43 -5.36 10.23 10.60
N GLN A 44 -6.55 9.64 10.74
CA GLN A 44 -7.64 10.14 11.54
C GLN A 44 -7.55 9.68 13.00
N LYS A 45 -8.63 9.85 13.75
CA LYS A 45 -8.67 9.63 15.20
C LYS A 45 -8.35 8.18 15.62
N LEU A 46 -9.00 7.20 14.97
CA LEU A 46 -8.78 5.79 15.31
C LEU A 46 -7.34 5.36 15.03
N ALA A 47 -6.77 5.85 13.93
CA ALA A 47 -5.37 5.61 13.58
C ALA A 47 -4.42 6.12 14.65
N LYS A 48 -4.60 7.36 15.11
CA LYS A 48 -3.77 7.99 16.14
C LYS A 48 -3.89 7.27 17.50
N GLU A 49 -5.09 6.88 17.89
CA GLU A 49 -5.34 6.11 19.12
C GLU A 49 -4.70 4.71 19.06
N ALA A 50 -4.68 4.10 17.86
CA ALA A 50 -4.08 2.79 17.65
C ALA A 50 -2.55 2.78 17.70
N LEU A 51 -1.87 3.90 17.73
CA LEU A 51 -0.40 3.98 17.84
C LEU A 51 0.10 3.89 19.30
N VAL A 52 -0.79 3.87 20.29
CA VAL A 52 -0.41 3.78 21.72
C VAL A 52 -0.31 2.32 22.13
N SER A 53 0.82 1.89 22.69
CA SER A 53 0.98 0.54 23.25
C SER A 53 -0.07 0.24 24.34
N ASN A 54 -0.49 -1.02 24.44
CA ASN A 54 -1.41 -1.48 25.48
C ASN A 54 -0.88 -2.75 26.17
N SER A 55 -1.71 -3.40 26.99
CA SER A 55 -1.32 -4.64 27.72
C SER A 55 -1.06 -5.82 26.79
N LYS A 56 -1.63 -5.84 25.57
CA LYS A 56 -1.55 -6.96 24.62
C LYS A 56 -0.52 -6.75 23.52
N VAL A 57 -0.30 -5.49 23.11
CA VAL A 57 0.53 -5.14 21.95
C VAL A 57 1.47 -3.99 22.29
N GLU A 58 2.73 -4.17 21.97
CA GLU A 58 3.72 -3.10 21.93
C GLU A 58 3.73 -2.47 20.55
N VAL A 59 3.67 -1.14 20.49
CA VAL A 59 3.73 -0.37 19.26
C VAL A 59 5.02 0.42 19.24
N THR A 60 5.83 0.21 18.21
CA THR A 60 7.08 0.95 17.99
C THR A 60 6.95 1.77 16.71
N VAL A 61 7.09 3.09 16.85
CA VAL A 61 7.01 4.03 15.73
C VAL A 61 8.41 4.56 15.44
N ASN A 62 9.01 4.04 14.36
CA ASN A 62 10.31 4.45 13.84
C ASN A 62 10.17 4.80 12.35
N GLU A 63 11.16 4.42 11.50
CA GLU A 63 10.96 4.50 10.05
C GLU A 63 9.73 3.69 9.61
N ASN A 64 9.56 2.48 10.13
CA ASN A 64 8.36 1.66 10.00
C ASN A 64 7.56 1.69 11.32
N ILE A 65 6.32 1.22 11.27
CA ILE A 65 5.51 1.03 12.49
C ILE A 65 5.33 -0.46 12.71
N SER A 66 5.77 -0.95 13.88
CA SER A 66 5.58 -2.34 14.26
C SER A 66 4.58 -2.50 15.40
N PHE A 67 3.82 -3.59 15.34
CA PHE A 67 2.85 -4.02 16.33
C PHE A 67 3.23 -5.42 16.78
N THR A 68 3.88 -5.51 17.93
CA THR A 68 4.44 -6.76 18.48
C THR A 68 3.54 -7.29 19.60
N PRO A 69 3.01 -8.51 19.49
CA PRO A 69 2.23 -9.16 20.57
C PRO A 69 3.07 -9.35 21.83
N LYS A 70 2.51 -8.98 23.00
CA LYS A 70 3.16 -9.17 24.29
C LYS A 70 2.82 -10.53 24.91
N GLY A 71 3.73 -11.06 25.71
CA GLY A 71 3.50 -12.23 26.56
C GLY A 71 3.38 -13.56 25.84
N ARG A 72 3.83 -13.65 24.56
CA ARG A 72 3.83 -14.90 23.79
C ARG A 72 4.99 -14.96 22.79
N LYS A 73 5.37 -16.18 22.39
CA LYS A 73 6.26 -16.37 21.24
C LYS A 73 5.47 -16.12 19.96
N VAL A 74 6.05 -15.31 19.08
CA VAL A 74 5.46 -14.99 17.77
C VAL A 74 6.37 -15.58 16.70
N SER A 75 5.80 -16.39 15.81
CA SER A 75 6.52 -17.02 14.70
C SER A 75 5.97 -16.65 13.31
N LYS A 76 4.81 -15.95 13.27
CA LYS A 76 4.18 -15.53 12.01
C LYS A 76 4.05 -14.02 11.96
N GLY A 77 4.40 -13.43 10.80
CA GLY A 77 4.35 -11.99 10.60
C GLY A 77 3.63 -11.57 9.32
N LEU A 78 3.03 -10.38 9.38
CA LEU A 78 2.46 -9.68 8.23
C LEU A 78 3.22 -8.39 7.98
N ILE A 79 3.76 -8.24 6.79
CA ILE A 79 4.31 -6.98 6.29
C ILE A 79 3.22 -6.28 5.48
N LEU A 80 2.89 -5.03 5.82
CA LEU A 80 1.81 -4.29 5.17
C LEU A 80 2.36 -3.07 4.42
N TYR A 81 2.07 -3.00 3.12
CA TYR A 81 2.40 -1.89 2.24
C TYR A 81 1.22 -0.93 2.10
N PRO A 82 1.42 0.38 2.30
CA PRO A 82 0.36 1.38 2.22
C PRO A 82 -0.11 1.61 0.79
N GLY A 83 -1.32 2.13 0.66
CA GLY A 83 -1.82 2.70 -0.58
C GLY A 83 -1.04 3.97 -0.98
N ALA A 84 -1.16 4.35 -2.25
CA ALA A 84 -0.47 5.55 -2.76
C ALA A 84 -0.90 6.80 -2.00
N LYS A 85 0.08 7.56 -1.52
CA LYS A 85 -0.10 8.84 -0.80
C LYS A 85 -0.86 8.71 0.53
N VAL A 86 -1.01 7.51 1.09
CA VAL A 86 -1.59 7.29 2.42
C VAL A 86 -0.46 7.19 3.44
N GLU A 87 -0.54 7.98 4.51
CA GLU A 87 0.39 7.89 5.64
C GLU A 87 0.23 6.54 6.33
N ILE A 88 1.37 5.94 6.70
CA ILE A 88 1.41 4.56 7.22
C ILE A 88 0.63 4.40 8.53
N GLU A 89 0.54 5.45 9.33
CA GLU A 89 -0.21 5.50 10.58
C GLU A 89 -1.70 5.18 10.37
N SER A 90 -2.24 5.47 9.18
CA SER A 90 -3.63 5.21 8.83
C SER A 90 -4.03 3.73 8.90
N TYR A 91 -3.05 2.84 8.82
CA TYR A 91 -3.28 1.38 8.90
C TYR A 91 -3.11 0.81 10.33
N ALA A 92 -2.78 1.66 11.31
CA ALA A 92 -2.56 1.26 12.69
C ALA A 92 -3.75 0.51 13.32
N PRO A 93 -5.03 0.88 13.09
CA PRO A 93 -6.16 0.15 13.64
C PRO A 93 -6.26 -1.30 13.15
N LEU A 94 -5.99 -1.53 11.85
CA LEU A 94 -5.97 -2.86 11.26
C LEU A 94 -4.81 -3.69 11.81
N ALA A 95 -3.61 -3.12 11.82
CA ALA A 95 -2.40 -3.77 12.32
C ALA A 95 -2.52 -4.17 13.79
N ARG A 96 -3.06 -3.29 14.65
CA ARG A 96 -3.32 -3.57 16.05
C ARG A 96 -4.25 -4.77 16.24
N LYS A 97 -5.40 -4.82 15.55
CA LYS A 97 -6.36 -5.92 15.66
C LYS A 97 -5.73 -7.26 15.29
N ILE A 98 -4.88 -7.29 14.26
CA ILE A 98 -4.16 -8.49 13.85
C ILE A 98 -3.10 -8.87 14.89
N ALA A 99 -2.36 -7.91 15.43
CA ALA A 99 -1.34 -8.15 16.44
C ALA A 99 -1.94 -8.63 17.77
N GLU A 100 -3.09 -8.12 18.18
CA GLU A 100 -3.83 -8.62 19.37
C GLU A 100 -4.20 -10.09 19.26
N SER A 101 -4.28 -10.64 18.04
CA SER A 101 -4.50 -12.05 17.76
C SER A 101 -3.22 -12.90 17.75
N GLY A 102 -2.05 -12.27 17.93
CA GLY A 102 -0.77 -12.98 18.14
C GLY A 102 0.16 -13.01 16.93
N TYR A 103 0.00 -12.11 15.99
CA TYR A 103 0.86 -11.99 14.80
C TYR A 103 1.70 -10.71 14.86
N GLU A 104 2.96 -10.79 14.47
CA GLU A 104 3.77 -9.59 14.23
C GLU A 104 3.21 -8.84 13.04
N VAL A 105 3.03 -7.51 13.14
CA VAL A 105 2.61 -6.70 11.99
C VAL A 105 3.53 -5.51 11.83
N VAL A 106 4.09 -5.35 10.64
CA VAL A 106 4.95 -4.22 10.31
C VAL A 106 4.38 -3.45 9.13
N ILE A 107 4.02 -2.18 9.36
CA ILE A 107 3.61 -1.26 8.29
C ILE A 107 4.84 -0.53 7.79
N VAL A 108 5.12 -0.63 6.50
CA VAL A 108 6.39 -0.18 5.91
C VAL A 108 6.25 1.23 5.33
N LYS A 109 7.12 2.14 5.76
CA LYS A 109 7.23 3.50 5.16
C LYS A 109 7.81 3.42 3.76
N MET A 110 7.09 3.99 2.81
CA MET A 110 7.49 3.99 1.40
C MET A 110 8.06 5.35 0.96
N PRO A 111 9.07 5.35 0.06
CA PRO A 111 9.57 6.60 -0.51
C PRO A 111 8.42 7.37 -1.17
N LEU A 112 8.31 8.66 -0.85
CA LEU A 112 7.25 9.55 -1.35
C LEU A 112 5.82 8.99 -1.15
N ASN A 113 5.60 8.12 -0.15
CA ASN A 113 4.35 7.39 0.07
C ASN A 113 3.86 6.62 -1.18
N LEU A 114 4.80 6.08 -1.98
CA LEU A 114 4.53 5.27 -3.18
C LEU A 114 5.23 3.91 -3.06
N ALA A 115 4.46 2.85 -2.84
CA ALA A 115 4.98 1.50 -2.59
C ALA A 115 5.83 0.94 -3.74
N ILE A 116 5.54 1.34 -4.99
CA ILE A 116 6.32 0.93 -6.17
C ILE A 116 7.77 1.43 -6.14
N LEU A 117 8.06 2.51 -5.39
CA LEU A 117 9.43 3.03 -5.22
C LEU A 117 10.20 2.31 -4.11
N GLY A 118 9.56 1.44 -3.36
CA GLY A 118 10.12 0.74 -2.22
C GLY A 118 9.76 -0.75 -2.16
N THR A 119 9.49 -1.39 -3.30
CA THR A 119 9.04 -2.78 -3.39
C THR A 119 9.87 -3.74 -2.54
N ASN A 120 11.19 -3.57 -2.48
CA ASN A 120 12.11 -4.45 -1.76
C ASN A 120 12.32 -4.09 -0.28
N LYS A 121 11.60 -3.08 0.27
CA LYS A 121 11.79 -2.69 1.68
C LYS A 121 11.37 -3.79 2.68
N ALA A 122 10.50 -4.70 2.28
CA ALA A 122 10.12 -5.85 3.09
C ALA A 122 11.32 -6.74 3.45
N GLN A 123 12.36 -6.82 2.60
CA GLN A 123 13.56 -7.60 2.92
C GLN A 123 14.22 -7.12 4.22
N LYS A 124 14.39 -5.80 4.38
CA LYS A 124 14.98 -5.24 5.62
C LYS A 124 14.13 -5.52 6.85
N VAL A 125 12.80 -5.58 6.69
CA VAL A 125 11.90 -5.97 7.78
C VAL A 125 12.16 -7.42 8.15
N MET A 126 12.16 -8.33 7.20
CA MET A 126 12.41 -9.76 7.46
C MET A 126 13.76 -10.00 8.13
N ASP A 127 14.80 -9.30 7.68
CA ASP A 127 16.16 -9.38 8.26
C ASP A 127 16.22 -8.88 9.71
N SER A 128 15.28 -8.03 10.14
CA SER A 128 15.25 -7.46 11.49
C SER A 128 14.46 -8.31 12.49
N TYR A 129 13.70 -9.31 12.03
CA TYR A 129 12.81 -10.13 12.86
C TYR A 129 13.17 -11.62 12.75
N ASN A 130 14.35 -12.00 13.28
CA ASN A 130 14.87 -13.37 13.22
C ASN A 130 14.01 -14.44 13.90
N ASN A 131 13.06 -14.04 14.74
CA ASN A 131 12.13 -14.93 15.42
C ASN A 131 10.87 -15.25 14.62
N ILE A 132 10.65 -14.59 13.49
CA ILE A 132 9.51 -14.83 12.60
C ILE A 132 9.92 -15.84 11.54
N GLU A 133 9.28 -16.99 11.57
CA GLU A 133 9.55 -18.13 10.68
C GLU A 133 8.70 -18.09 9.42
N HIS A 134 7.48 -17.53 9.51
CA HIS A 134 6.48 -17.51 8.43
C HIS A 134 6.07 -16.08 8.11
N TRP A 135 6.35 -15.65 6.90
CA TRP A 135 6.03 -14.30 6.46
C TRP A 135 4.92 -14.26 5.42
N VAL A 136 3.97 -13.39 5.67
CA VAL A 136 2.95 -12.94 4.71
C VAL A 136 3.21 -11.48 4.39
N ILE A 137 3.02 -11.10 3.14
CA ILE A 137 3.04 -9.70 2.74
C ILE A 137 1.67 -9.29 2.22
N GLY A 138 1.27 -8.08 2.47
CA GLY A 138 0.02 -7.56 1.94
C GLY A 138 0.12 -6.08 1.61
N GLY A 139 -0.90 -5.57 0.95
CA GLY A 139 -0.94 -4.15 0.68
C GLY A 139 -2.31 -3.68 0.21
N HIS A 140 -2.53 -2.39 0.44
CA HIS A 140 -3.72 -1.68 0.01
C HIS A 140 -3.49 -1.00 -1.33
N SER A 141 -4.42 -1.15 -2.27
CA SER A 141 -4.38 -0.45 -3.56
C SER A 141 -3.02 -0.66 -4.26
N LEU A 142 -2.28 0.40 -4.61
CA LEU A 142 -0.94 0.31 -5.20
C LEU A 142 0.05 -0.48 -4.31
N GLY A 143 -0.14 -0.47 -3.00
CA GLY A 143 0.64 -1.27 -2.06
C GLY A 143 0.52 -2.77 -2.28
N GLY A 144 -0.68 -3.25 -2.65
CA GLY A 144 -0.88 -4.66 -2.97
C GLY A 144 -0.16 -5.10 -4.24
N VAL A 145 -0.10 -4.23 -5.25
CA VAL A 145 0.70 -4.48 -6.46
C VAL A 145 2.19 -4.62 -6.11
N ALA A 146 2.73 -3.70 -5.32
CA ALA A 146 4.13 -3.77 -4.89
C ALA A 146 4.41 -5.00 -4.00
N ALA A 147 3.49 -5.33 -3.10
CA ALA A 147 3.57 -6.51 -2.25
C ALA A 147 3.60 -7.81 -3.07
N SER A 148 2.76 -7.94 -4.10
CA SER A 148 2.76 -9.11 -4.99
C SER A 148 4.05 -9.25 -5.78
N ASN A 149 4.62 -8.14 -6.26
CA ASN A 149 5.92 -8.15 -6.94
C ASN A 149 7.04 -8.62 -6.00
N PHE A 150 7.06 -8.16 -4.75
CA PHE A 150 8.03 -8.65 -3.77
C PHE A 150 7.85 -10.15 -3.48
N ALA A 151 6.59 -10.60 -3.31
CA ALA A 151 6.28 -12.01 -3.06
C ALA A 151 6.67 -12.93 -4.22
N ARG A 152 6.54 -12.46 -5.47
CA ARG A 152 7.02 -13.18 -6.65
C ARG A 152 8.51 -13.46 -6.58
N ASP A 153 9.29 -12.47 -6.18
CA ASP A 153 10.74 -12.51 -6.21
C ASP A 153 11.35 -13.08 -4.90
N ASN A 154 10.52 -13.34 -3.87
CA ASN A 154 10.98 -13.80 -2.57
C ASN A 154 10.29 -15.11 -2.12
N LYS A 155 11.09 -16.18 -2.03
CA LYS A 155 10.60 -17.52 -1.67
C LYS A 155 10.16 -17.63 -0.20
N LEU A 156 10.67 -16.77 0.70
CA LEU A 156 10.34 -16.77 2.12
C LEU A 156 8.94 -16.18 2.41
N ILE A 157 8.34 -15.50 1.45
CA ILE A 157 6.95 -15.05 1.56
C ILE A 157 6.03 -16.22 1.19
N GLU A 158 5.21 -16.66 2.12
CA GLU A 158 4.31 -17.80 1.95
C GLU A 158 2.92 -17.40 1.45
N GLY A 159 2.50 -16.15 1.73
CA GLY A 159 1.19 -15.69 1.32
C GLY A 159 1.12 -14.21 0.99
N VAL A 160 0.07 -13.83 0.25
CA VAL A 160 -0.19 -12.45 -0.17
C VAL A 160 -1.61 -12.03 0.21
N VAL A 161 -1.73 -10.83 0.80
CA VAL A 161 -2.99 -10.18 1.15
C VAL A 161 -3.21 -8.98 0.22
N PHE A 162 -4.25 -9.03 -0.59
CA PHE A 162 -4.71 -7.89 -1.39
C PHE A 162 -5.87 -7.19 -0.68
N LEU A 163 -5.73 -5.88 -0.44
CA LEU A 163 -6.78 -5.00 0.05
C LEU A 163 -7.13 -4.02 -1.06
N ALA A 164 -8.30 -4.17 -1.67
CA ALA A 164 -8.73 -3.40 -2.84
C ALA A 164 -7.64 -3.32 -3.92
N SER A 165 -7.03 -4.47 -4.23
CA SER A 165 -5.86 -4.59 -5.12
C SER A 165 -5.83 -5.95 -5.82
N TYR A 166 -4.95 -6.08 -6.81
CA TYR A 166 -4.75 -7.30 -7.59
C TYR A 166 -3.34 -7.35 -8.17
N PRO A 167 -2.81 -8.54 -8.54
CA PRO A 167 -1.49 -8.67 -9.14
C PRO A 167 -1.49 -8.20 -10.61
N MET A 168 -0.35 -7.75 -11.08
CA MET A 168 -0.17 -7.41 -12.51
C MET A 168 0.06 -8.66 -13.36
N GLY A 169 0.83 -9.63 -12.87
CA GLY A 169 1.15 -10.92 -13.52
C GLY A 169 0.43 -12.10 -12.89
N ASP A 170 0.74 -13.30 -13.33
CA ASP A 170 0.16 -14.58 -12.91
C ASP A 170 1.14 -15.47 -12.12
N GLU A 171 2.33 -14.97 -11.84
CA GLU A 171 3.41 -15.72 -11.21
C GLU A 171 3.06 -16.28 -9.82
N LEU A 172 2.15 -15.62 -9.08
CA LEU A 172 1.72 -16.11 -7.76
C LEU A 172 1.03 -17.47 -7.85
N LYS A 173 0.31 -17.73 -8.96
CA LYS A 173 -0.33 -19.02 -9.23
C LYS A 173 0.70 -20.12 -9.40
N GLU A 174 1.73 -19.88 -10.21
CA GLU A 174 2.80 -20.84 -10.50
C GLU A 174 3.69 -21.12 -9.29
N LEU A 175 3.90 -20.11 -8.43
CA LEU A 175 4.73 -20.22 -7.23
C LEU A 175 4.03 -20.87 -6.04
N GLY A 176 2.74 -21.25 -6.16
CA GLY A 176 1.98 -21.87 -5.08
C GLY A 176 1.80 -20.99 -3.84
N LYS A 177 1.85 -19.66 -4.01
CA LYS A 177 1.65 -18.73 -2.90
C LYS A 177 0.20 -18.78 -2.41
N LYS A 178 -0.02 -18.80 -1.10
CA LYS A 178 -1.36 -18.61 -0.55
C LYS A 178 -1.83 -17.19 -0.81
N VAL A 179 -3.10 -16.99 -1.16
CA VAL A 179 -3.62 -15.66 -1.48
C VAL A 179 -4.98 -15.42 -0.84
N ILE A 180 -5.17 -14.22 -0.31
CA ILE A 180 -6.46 -13.68 0.05
C ILE A 180 -6.65 -12.32 -0.64
N SER A 181 -7.81 -12.12 -1.27
CA SER A 181 -8.21 -10.86 -1.92
C SER A 181 -9.47 -10.32 -1.26
N ILE A 182 -9.39 -9.10 -0.71
CA ILE A 182 -10.46 -8.45 0.05
C ILE A 182 -10.77 -7.10 -0.58
N TRP A 183 -12.06 -6.82 -0.87
CA TRP A 183 -12.49 -5.53 -1.43
C TRP A 183 -13.86 -5.11 -0.88
N GLY A 184 -14.19 -3.83 -1.01
CA GLY A 184 -15.51 -3.30 -0.64
C GLY A 184 -16.44 -3.27 -1.84
N SER A 185 -17.75 -3.63 -1.65
CA SER A 185 -18.74 -3.60 -2.74
C SER A 185 -19.06 -2.19 -3.22
N LYS A 186 -18.70 -1.15 -2.44
CA LYS A 186 -18.86 0.28 -2.75
C LYS A 186 -17.54 0.96 -3.14
N ASP A 187 -16.47 0.19 -3.34
CA ASP A 187 -15.19 0.76 -3.80
C ASP A 187 -15.37 1.50 -5.14
N GLY A 188 -15.01 2.78 -5.15
CA GLY A 188 -15.07 3.63 -6.35
C GLY A 188 -13.73 3.84 -7.04
N VAL A 189 -12.65 3.29 -6.48
CA VAL A 189 -11.27 3.50 -6.95
C VAL A 189 -10.71 2.27 -7.65
N VAL A 190 -10.96 1.07 -7.12
CA VAL A 190 -10.47 -0.17 -7.72
C VAL A 190 -11.13 -0.39 -9.08
N ASN A 191 -10.32 -0.78 -10.07
CA ASN A 191 -10.88 -1.21 -11.34
C ASN A 191 -11.49 -2.62 -11.19
N PHE A 192 -12.81 -2.70 -11.02
CA PHE A 192 -13.52 -3.97 -10.82
C PHE A 192 -13.34 -4.95 -12.00
N LYS A 193 -13.28 -4.46 -13.24
CA LYS A 193 -13.01 -5.32 -14.38
C LYS A 193 -11.66 -6.02 -14.21
N SER A 194 -10.61 -5.25 -13.92
CA SER A 194 -9.27 -5.81 -13.69
C SER A 194 -9.21 -6.70 -12.44
N LEU A 195 -9.94 -6.35 -11.37
CA LEU A 195 -10.05 -7.19 -10.17
C LEU A 195 -10.66 -8.56 -10.50
N VAL A 196 -11.74 -8.60 -11.26
CA VAL A 196 -12.40 -9.85 -11.68
C VAL A 196 -11.50 -10.65 -12.63
N GLU A 197 -10.91 -10.01 -13.63
CA GLU A 197 -9.99 -10.65 -14.58
C GLU A 197 -8.74 -11.21 -13.88
N SER A 198 -8.27 -10.55 -12.82
CA SER A 198 -7.11 -11.00 -12.06
C SER A 198 -7.32 -12.33 -11.32
N LYS A 199 -8.56 -12.78 -11.13
CA LYS A 199 -8.85 -14.10 -10.53
C LYS A 199 -8.22 -15.25 -11.32
N GLN A 200 -8.08 -15.11 -12.64
CA GLN A 200 -7.42 -16.10 -13.50
C GLN A 200 -5.90 -16.17 -13.28
N LYS A 201 -5.31 -15.09 -12.71
CA LYS A 201 -3.88 -14.95 -12.42
C LYS A 201 -3.50 -15.42 -11.01
N LEU A 202 -4.48 -15.80 -10.22
CA LEU A 202 -4.30 -16.19 -8.83
C LEU A 202 -4.45 -17.70 -8.66
N PRO A 203 -3.87 -18.30 -7.59
CA PRO A 203 -4.06 -19.70 -7.27
C PRO A 203 -5.53 -20.09 -7.16
N ASP A 204 -5.87 -21.32 -7.52
CA ASP A 204 -7.27 -21.80 -7.52
C ASP A 204 -7.86 -21.87 -6.10
N ASP A 205 -7.02 -21.99 -5.06
CA ASP A 205 -7.37 -21.99 -3.64
C ASP A 205 -7.39 -20.56 -3.01
N THR A 206 -7.37 -19.51 -3.83
CA THR A 206 -7.44 -18.13 -3.37
C THR A 206 -8.73 -17.86 -2.61
N THR A 207 -8.60 -17.28 -1.42
CA THR A 207 -9.76 -16.82 -0.63
C THR A 207 -10.19 -15.43 -1.12
N TYR A 208 -11.47 -15.30 -1.48
CA TYR A 208 -12.06 -14.03 -1.89
C TYR A 208 -13.06 -13.55 -0.85
N VAL A 209 -12.96 -12.26 -0.46
CA VAL A 209 -13.84 -11.62 0.52
C VAL A 209 -14.36 -10.30 -0.04
N GLU A 210 -15.63 -10.26 -0.38
CA GLU A 210 -16.33 -9.01 -0.66
C GLU A 210 -16.97 -8.47 0.61
N ILE A 211 -16.62 -7.23 0.97
CA ILE A 211 -17.21 -6.56 2.14
C ILE A 211 -18.39 -5.74 1.67
N GLU A 212 -19.60 -6.27 1.90
CA GLU A 212 -20.84 -5.59 1.51
C GLU A 212 -20.97 -4.24 2.19
N GLY A 213 -21.16 -3.20 1.39
CA GLY A 213 -21.24 -1.81 1.86
C GLY A 213 -19.93 -1.14 2.20
N GLY A 214 -18.80 -1.84 2.12
CA GLY A 214 -17.47 -1.28 2.32
C GLY A 214 -16.96 -0.53 1.09
N ASN A 215 -15.97 0.35 1.28
CA ASN A 215 -15.36 1.11 0.19
C ASN A 215 -13.82 1.01 0.19
N HIS A 216 -13.15 1.75 -0.70
CA HIS A 216 -11.70 1.76 -0.84
C HIS A 216 -11.00 2.36 0.39
N ALA A 217 -11.43 3.52 0.82
CA ALA A 217 -10.76 4.29 1.84
C ALA A 217 -10.78 3.61 3.22
N GLN A 218 -11.82 2.85 3.55
CA GLN A 218 -11.99 2.23 4.87
C GLN A 218 -11.06 1.01 5.12
N PHE A 219 -10.14 0.67 4.24
CA PHE A 219 -9.02 -0.23 4.56
C PHE A 219 -7.94 0.43 5.44
N GLY A 220 -7.93 1.76 5.52
CA GLY A 220 -7.17 2.56 6.48
C GLY A 220 -8.07 3.60 7.14
N ASP A 221 -7.61 4.28 8.19
CA ASP A 221 -8.33 5.38 8.85
C ASP A 221 -7.70 6.73 8.45
N TYR A 222 -8.04 7.21 7.22
CA TYR A 222 -7.55 8.46 6.64
C TYR A 222 -8.64 9.35 6.03
N GLY A 223 -9.90 9.02 6.29
CA GLY A 223 -11.03 9.77 5.80
C GLY A 223 -11.39 9.49 4.33
N LYS A 224 -12.07 10.42 3.69
CA LYS A 224 -12.56 10.27 2.31
C LYS A 224 -11.40 10.36 1.31
N GLN A 225 -11.41 9.46 0.32
CA GLN A 225 -10.50 9.47 -0.80
C GLN A 225 -11.19 10.00 -2.07
N LYS A 226 -10.48 10.83 -2.83
CA LYS A 226 -11.00 11.34 -4.11
C LYS A 226 -11.26 10.18 -5.07
N GLY A 227 -12.47 10.14 -5.61
CA GLY A 227 -12.90 9.12 -6.58
C GLY A 227 -13.52 7.88 -5.93
N ASP A 228 -13.48 7.77 -4.59
CA ASP A 228 -14.14 6.68 -3.88
C ASP A 228 -15.61 6.98 -3.63
N ASN A 229 -16.43 5.93 -3.52
CA ASN A 229 -17.81 6.04 -3.12
C ASN A 229 -17.94 6.07 -1.58
N ASP A 230 -19.06 6.63 -1.09
CA ASP A 230 -19.37 6.57 0.34
C ASP A 230 -19.72 5.12 0.75
N ALA A 231 -19.07 4.65 1.81
CA ALA A 231 -19.42 3.38 2.41
C ALA A 231 -20.79 3.47 3.10
N ILE A 232 -21.54 2.36 3.12
CA ILE A 232 -22.81 2.25 3.84
C ILE A 232 -22.67 1.46 5.15
N ILE A 233 -21.45 1.07 5.49
CA ILE A 233 -21.08 0.50 6.79
C ILE A 233 -20.05 1.40 7.48
N SER A 234 -19.92 1.25 8.80
CA SER A 234 -18.94 2.03 9.56
C SER A 234 -17.51 1.59 9.27
N GLN A 235 -16.56 2.52 9.45
CA GLN A 235 -15.13 2.29 9.41
C GLN A 235 -14.73 1.08 10.28
N GLU A 236 -15.22 1.04 11.50
CA GLU A 236 -14.93 -0.05 12.44
C GLU A 236 -15.43 -1.41 11.93
N LYS A 237 -16.62 -1.46 11.33
CA LYS A 237 -17.18 -2.70 10.79
C LYS A 237 -16.32 -3.24 9.65
N GLN A 238 -15.89 -2.38 8.71
CA GLN A 238 -15.00 -2.80 7.62
C GLN A 238 -13.65 -3.28 8.14
N LEU A 239 -13.04 -2.54 9.07
CA LEU A 239 -11.77 -2.94 9.70
C LEU A 239 -11.88 -4.28 10.44
N ASN A 240 -12.99 -4.53 11.16
CA ASN A 240 -13.22 -5.80 11.84
C ASN A 240 -13.33 -6.97 10.87
N ILE A 241 -14.09 -6.83 9.79
CA ILE A 241 -14.22 -7.87 8.75
C ILE A 241 -12.86 -8.13 8.11
N THR A 242 -12.13 -7.09 7.75
CA THR A 242 -10.78 -7.17 7.15
C THR A 242 -9.81 -7.88 8.08
N ALA A 243 -9.72 -7.44 9.34
CA ALA A 243 -8.81 -8.05 10.33
C ALA A 243 -9.14 -9.53 10.57
N ASN A 244 -10.41 -9.87 10.76
CA ASN A 244 -10.83 -11.26 11.00
C ASN A 244 -10.52 -12.17 9.79
N SER A 245 -10.69 -11.66 8.58
CA SER A 245 -10.36 -12.40 7.35
C SER A 245 -8.86 -12.66 7.24
N ILE A 246 -8.03 -11.64 7.53
CA ILE A 246 -6.57 -11.78 7.54
C ILE A 246 -6.11 -12.73 8.65
N ILE A 247 -6.66 -12.63 9.87
CA ILE A 247 -6.34 -13.52 10.99
C ILE A 247 -6.65 -14.98 10.64
N LYS A 248 -7.81 -15.23 10.02
CA LYS A 248 -8.17 -16.57 9.54
C LYS A 248 -7.20 -17.07 8.49
N PHE A 249 -6.79 -16.21 7.58
CA PHE A 249 -5.79 -16.53 6.56
C PHE A 249 -4.43 -16.87 7.16
N LEU A 250 -3.92 -16.04 8.11
CA LEU A 250 -2.64 -16.25 8.79
C LEU A 250 -2.60 -17.56 9.61
N LYS A 251 -3.73 -18.02 10.12
CA LYS A 251 -3.81 -19.34 10.80
C LYS A 251 -3.43 -20.49 9.87
N ASN A 252 -3.77 -20.38 8.59
CA ASN A 252 -3.56 -21.42 7.58
C ASN A 252 -2.20 -21.34 6.88
N ILE A 253 -1.35 -20.40 7.25
CA ILE A 253 0.06 -20.32 6.84
C ILE A 253 0.86 -21.29 7.72
N SER A 254 1.66 -22.14 7.12
CA SER A 254 2.37 -23.24 7.83
C SER A 254 3.75 -23.42 7.22
#